data_8dd1843d8a149c0c80f105399e021648
#
_entry.id   8dd1843d8a149c0c80f105399e021648
#
_cell.length_a   1.000
_cell.length_b   1.000
_cell.length_c   1.000
_cell.angle_alpha   90.00
_cell.angle_beta   90.00
_cell.angle_gamma   90.00
#
_symmetry.space_group_name_H-M   'P 1'
#
loop_
_entity.id
_entity.type
_entity.pdbx_description
1 polymer ?
#
loop_
_entity_poly.entity_id
_entity_poly.type
_entity_poly.pdbx_seq_one_letter_code
_entity_poly.pdbx_strand_id
1 'polypeptide(L)'
;MPINAHPDFIAAENAYITAQTLEQRIEKLKIMISLAPGHKGAENLRKQLTTRLKKLKQQLEKSKKSGKSNYVGIKKEDLQAVIVGKTNSGKSSLLNLLTNASPKIANYDFTTKKSIIGMMPCSGTSIQLIEIPAIESDYYDRGTTNTADAIILLVTKLEEIKEIKPKLKKAYGKQIIVFNKIDKLSLSEKRKIKATLSSKKYNFVMISTKTKEGIEKLGDKLFLSFGKLRIYTKEPGKKKQISQLY
;
A
#
# COMPACT_ATOMS: atom_id res chain seq x y z
N MET A 1 -54.12 14.34 -4.42
CA MET A 1 -54.57 15.34 -3.43
C MET A 1 -53.32 15.88 -2.73
N PRO A 2 -53.15 17.19 -2.62
CA PRO A 2 -52.04 17.74 -1.85
C PRO A 2 -52.24 17.35 -0.39
N ILE A 3 -51.23 16.73 0.21
CA ILE A 3 -51.20 16.44 1.64
C ILE A 3 -51.05 17.78 2.35
N ASN A 4 -52.00 18.19 3.19
CA ASN A 4 -51.83 19.33 4.09
C ASN A 4 -50.73 18.97 5.12
N ALA A 5 -49.48 19.13 4.72
CA ALA A 5 -48.33 18.86 5.59
C ALA A 5 -48.07 20.09 6.46
N HIS A 6 -47.81 19.86 7.74
CA HIS A 6 -47.40 20.91 8.68
C HIS A 6 -46.13 21.64 8.15
N PRO A 7 -45.99 22.96 8.36
CA PRO A 7 -44.82 23.71 7.91
C PRO A 7 -43.46 23.06 8.30
N ASP A 8 -43.42 22.47 9.49
CA ASP A 8 -42.19 21.77 9.97
C ASP A 8 -41.83 20.55 9.11
N PHE A 9 -42.81 19.83 8.58
CA PHE A 9 -42.56 18.72 7.67
C PHE A 9 -41.96 19.21 6.35
N ILE A 10 -42.45 20.33 5.81
CA ILE A 10 -41.92 20.95 4.59
C ILE A 10 -40.50 21.45 4.80
N ALA A 11 -40.21 22.05 5.97
CA ALA A 11 -38.86 22.46 6.34
C ALA A 11 -37.92 21.27 6.45
N ALA A 12 -38.35 20.14 7.04
CA ALA A 12 -37.59 18.92 7.12
C ALA A 12 -37.31 18.27 5.75
N GLU A 13 -38.31 18.35 4.82
CA GLU A 13 -38.15 17.89 3.44
C GLU A 13 -37.08 18.70 2.69
N ASN A 14 -37.13 20.02 2.79
CA ASN A 14 -36.11 20.90 2.21
C ASN A 14 -34.74 20.62 2.79
N ALA A 15 -34.63 20.42 4.10
CA ALA A 15 -33.38 20.05 4.75
C ALA A 15 -32.85 18.67 4.30
N TYR A 16 -33.73 17.73 3.98
CA TYR A 16 -33.36 16.43 3.39
C TYR A 16 -32.85 16.58 1.96
N ILE A 17 -33.48 17.42 1.13
CA ILE A 17 -33.08 17.66 -0.27
C ILE A 17 -31.71 18.33 -0.34
N THR A 18 -31.42 19.29 0.54
CA THR A 18 -30.17 20.02 0.59
C THR A 18 -29.00 19.26 1.22
N ALA A 19 -29.27 18.13 1.88
CA ALA A 19 -28.22 17.32 2.52
C ALA A 19 -27.26 16.71 1.50
N GLN A 20 -25.95 16.95 1.67
CA GLN A 20 -24.92 16.51 0.73
C GLN A 20 -24.39 15.10 1.03
N THR A 21 -24.29 14.71 2.32
CA THR A 21 -23.73 13.41 2.71
C THR A 21 -24.82 12.37 3.02
N LEU A 22 -24.50 11.08 2.85
CA LEU A 22 -25.43 9.97 3.19
C LEU A 22 -25.83 9.99 4.68
N GLU A 23 -24.92 10.34 5.56
CA GLU A 23 -25.19 10.42 6.99
C GLU A 23 -26.15 11.55 7.32
N GLN A 24 -25.95 12.74 6.76
CA GLN A 24 -26.85 13.87 6.89
C GLN A 24 -28.26 13.54 6.32
N ARG A 25 -28.31 12.89 5.15
CA ARG A 25 -29.59 12.45 4.56
C ARG A 25 -30.35 11.50 5.47
N ILE A 26 -29.67 10.55 6.09
CA ILE A 26 -30.30 9.61 7.04
C ILE A 26 -30.83 10.35 8.26
N GLU A 27 -30.09 11.31 8.81
CA GLU A 27 -30.51 12.09 9.96
C GLU A 27 -31.73 12.98 9.64
N LYS A 28 -31.68 13.73 8.55
CA LYS A 28 -32.79 14.59 8.11
C LYS A 28 -34.04 13.78 7.76
N LEU A 29 -33.85 12.60 7.14
CA LEU A 29 -34.98 11.70 6.84
C LEU A 29 -35.64 11.12 8.10
N LYS A 30 -34.89 10.87 9.19
CA LYS A 30 -35.48 10.49 10.48
C LYS A 30 -36.36 11.59 11.06
N ILE A 31 -35.89 12.84 11.01
CA ILE A 31 -36.68 14.01 11.45
C ILE A 31 -37.93 14.14 10.59
N MET A 32 -37.81 14.00 9.27
CA MET A 32 -38.96 14.05 8.37
C MET A 32 -39.99 12.95 8.68
N ILE A 33 -39.58 11.73 9.04
CA ILE A 33 -40.46 10.63 9.44
C ILE A 33 -41.18 10.95 10.77
N SER A 34 -40.50 11.57 11.75
CA SER A 34 -41.11 11.94 13.03
C SER A 34 -42.18 13.04 12.88
N LEU A 35 -41.99 13.93 11.91
CA LEU A 35 -42.95 15.03 11.60
C LEU A 35 -44.03 14.63 10.59
N ALA A 36 -43.95 13.42 10.04
CA ALA A 36 -44.95 12.96 9.07
C ALA A 36 -46.34 12.78 9.69
N PRO A 37 -47.42 13.24 9.01
CA PRO A 37 -48.78 13.15 9.53
C PRO A 37 -49.19 11.75 9.95
N GLY A 38 -49.92 11.61 11.09
CA GLY A 38 -50.32 10.32 11.66
C GLY A 38 -51.65 9.75 11.15
N HIS A 39 -52.37 10.51 10.32
CA HIS A 39 -53.70 10.08 9.84
C HIS A 39 -53.61 8.99 8.75
N LYS A 40 -54.71 8.24 8.58
CA LYS A 40 -54.81 7.07 7.68
C LYS A 40 -54.41 7.40 6.21
N GLY A 41 -54.72 8.63 5.73
CA GLY A 41 -54.30 9.08 4.38
C GLY A 41 -52.79 9.27 4.16
N ALA A 42 -52.00 9.40 5.24
CA ALA A 42 -50.55 9.56 5.17
C ALA A 42 -49.77 8.25 5.40
N GLU A 43 -50.47 7.12 5.57
CA GLU A 43 -49.83 5.82 5.85
C GLU A 43 -48.85 5.40 4.72
N ASN A 44 -49.27 5.57 3.48
CA ASN A 44 -48.44 5.28 2.31
C ASN A 44 -47.17 6.15 2.27
N LEU A 45 -47.29 7.44 2.62
CA LEU A 45 -46.15 8.35 2.71
C LEU A 45 -45.16 7.86 3.78
N ARG A 46 -45.61 7.56 4.99
CA ARG A 46 -44.77 7.02 6.07
C ARG A 46 -44.08 5.73 5.67
N LYS A 47 -44.78 4.83 4.99
CA LYS A 47 -44.23 3.57 4.48
C LYS A 47 -43.13 3.81 3.43
N GLN A 48 -43.32 4.76 2.52
CA GLN A 48 -42.31 5.15 1.53
C GLN A 48 -41.06 5.75 2.19
N LEU A 49 -41.25 6.67 3.15
CA LEU A 49 -40.14 7.30 3.87
C LEU A 49 -39.33 6.27 4.68
N THR A 50 -40.02 5.34 5.36
CA THR A 50 -39.38 4.25 6.11
C THR A 50 -38.59 3.30 5.20
N THR A 51 -39.18 2.95 4.03
CA THR A 51 -38.47 2.14 3.02
C THR A 51 -37.24 2.85 2.49
N ARG A 52 -37.35 4.17 2.24
CA ARG A 52 -36.22 5.00 1.81
C ARG A 52 -35.11 5.07 2.87
N LEU A 53 -35.48 5.20 4.15
CA LEU A 53 -34.57 5.16 5.27
C LEU A 53 -33.81 3.82 5.33
N LYS A 54 -34.50 2.71 5.18
CA LYS A 54 -33.91 1.36 5.15
C LYS A 54 -32.89 1.22 4.00
N LYS A 55 -33.23 1.71 2.80
CA LYS A 55 -32.30 1.71 1.65
C LYS A 55 -31.06 2.55 1.90
N LEU A 56 -31.19 3.77 2.45
CA LEU A 56 -30.06 4.64 2.75
C LEU A 56 -29.14 4.04 3.83
N LYS A 57 -29.71 3.43 4.89
CA LYS A 57 -28.92 2.71 5.91
C LYS A 57 -28.16 1.54 5.29
N GLN A 58 -28.80 0.74 4.43
CA GLN A 58 -28.09 -0.36 3.72
C GLN A 58 -26.99 0.16 2.79
N GLN A 59 -27.19 1.30 2.13
CA GLN A 59 -26.15 1.93 1.32
C GLN A 59 -24.97 2.39 2.17
N LEU A 60 -25.24 2.99 3.34
CA LEU A 60 -24.19 3.41 4.28
C LEU A 60 -23.41 2.20 4.82
N GLU A 61 -24.10 1.11 5.19
CA GLU A 61 -23.44 -0.13 5.61
C GLU A 61 -22.60 -0.76 4.49
N LYS A 62 -23.14 -0.80 3.26
CA LYS A 62 -22.40 -1.28 2.10
C LYS A 62 -21.19 -0.40 1.80
N SER A 63 -21.31 0.93 1.90
CA SER A 63 -20.17 1.85 1.73
C SER A 63 -19.10 1.67 2.82
N LYS A 64 -19.52 1.42 4.07
CA LYS A 64 -18.60 1.08 5.18
C LYS A 64 -17.96 -0.30 4.99
N LYS A 65 -18.71 -1.30 4.50
CA LYS A 65 -18.20 -2.67 4.24
C LYS A 65 -17.38 -2.75 2.95
N SER A 66 -17.79 -2.01 1.91
CA SER A 66 -17.06 -2.02 0.63
C SER A 66 -15.80 -1.21 0.67
N GLY A 67 -15.45 -0.62 1.83
CA GLY A 67 -14.20 0.10 2.02
C GLY A 67 -13.70 0.67 0.69
N LYS A 68 -14.46 1.51 0.03
CA LYS A 68 -13.89 2.42 -0.96
C LYS A 68 -12.98 3.34 -0.15
N SER A 69 -11.87 2.75 0.26
CA SER A 69 -10.68 3.49 0.52
C SER A 69 -10.53 4.38 -0.70
N ASN A 70 -10.58 5.69 -0.53
CA ASN A 70 -9.98 6.64 -1.46
C ASN A 70 -8.44 6.46 -1.43
N TYR A 71 -8.00 5.25 -1.16
CA TYR A 71 -6.63 4.82 -1.21
C TYR A 71 -6.26 4.79 -2.69
N VAL A 72 -5.77 5.92 -3.15
CA VAL A 72 -5.05 6.00 -4.41
C VAL A 72 -3.77 5.22 -4.18
N GLY A 73 -3.81 3.93 -4.49
CA GLY A 73 -2.66 3.03 -4.37
C GLY A 73 -1.46 3.61 -5.11
N ILE A 74 -0.27 3.28 -4.66
CA ILE A 74 0.97 3.64 -5.37
C ILE A 74 0.86 3.10 -6.79
N LYS A 75 0.88 3.99 -7.79
CA LYS A 75 0.90 3.57 -9.19
C LYS A 75 2.12 2.68 -9.40
N LYS A 76 1.87 1.45 -9.81
CA LYS A 76 2.92 0.48 -10.07
C LYS A 76 3.65 0.85 -11.35
N GLU A 77 4.96 0.99 -11.26
CA GLU A 77 5.86 1.12 -12.41
C GLU A 77 6.25 -0.28 -12.93
N ASP A 78 6.98 -0.33 -14.04
CA ASP A 78 7.36 -1.58 -14.72
C ASP A 78 8.07 -2.59 -13.83
N LEU A 79 8.94 -2.12 -12.94
CA LEU A 79 9.66 -2.92 -11.96
C LEU A 79 9.46 -2.30 -10.57
N GLN A 80 8.76 -3.02 -9.70
CA GLN A 80 8.46 -2.53 -8.35
C GLN A 80 9.02 -3.48 -7.29
N ALA A 81 9.79 -2.92 -6.35
CA ALA A 81 10.25 -3.64 -5.17
C ALA A 81 9.87 -2.91 -3.89
N VAL A 82 9.49 -3.67 -2.88
CA VAL A 82 9.08 -3.15 -1.57
C VAL A 82 10.10 -3.52 -0.51
N ILE A 83 10.49 -2.56 0.33
CA ILE A 83 11.40 -2.77 1.45
C ILE A 83 10.58 -3.03 2.71
N VAL A 84 10.66 -4.25 3.23
CA VAL A 84 9.98 -4.73 4.43
C VAL A 84 11.00 -4.99 5.53
N GLY A 85 10.68 -4.64 6.76
CA GLY A 85 11.55 -4.91 7.92
C GLY A 85 11.00 -4.29 9.18
N LYS A 86 11.61 -4.64 10.32
CA LYS A 86 11.27 -4.06 11.63
C LYS A 86 11.69 -2.59 11.73
N THR A 87 11.22 -1.93 12.79
CA THR A 87 11.70 -0.60 13.16
C THR A 87 13.23 -0.62 13.35
N ASN A 88 13.91 0.44 12.92
CA ASN A 88 15.36 0.58 13.02
C ASN A 88 16.19 -0.48 12.25
N SER A 89 15.61 -1.24 11.33
CA SER A 89 16.38 -2.17 10.47
C SER A 89 17.24 -1.44 9.42
N GLY A 90 16.99 -0.15 9.18
CA GLY A 90 17.74 0.68 8.20
C GLY A 90 17.06 0.80 6.84
N LYS A 91 15.72 0.68 6.77
CA LYS A 91 14.95 0.78 5.52
C LYS A 91 15.17 2.09 4.80
N SER A 92 14.96 3.22 5.50
CA SER A 92 15.13 4.56 4.91
C SER A 92 16.56 4.84 4.50
N SER A 93 17.55 4.35 5.27
CA SER A 93 18.96 4.46 4.90
C SER A 93 19.27 3.66 3.63
N LEU A 94 18.70 2.46 3.49
CA LEU A 94 18.86 1.64 2.30
C LEU A 94 18.18 2.28 1.08
N LEU A 95 16.96 2.79 1.23
CA LEU A 95 16.26 3.50 0.15
C LEU A 95 17.09 4.69 -0.34
N ASN A 96 17.60 5.54 0.57
CA ASN A 96 18.41 6.70 0.22
C ASN A 96 19.72 6.32 -0.50
N LEU A 97 20.34 5.19 -0.14
CA LEU A 97 21.56 4.72 -0.80
C LEU A 97 21.30 4.16 -2.20
N LEU A 98 20.17 3.50 -2.41
CA LEU A 98 19.83 2.89 -3.70
C LEU A 98 19.23 3.90 -4.68
N THR A 99 18.65 4.98 -4.17
CA THR A 99 18.01 6.01 -5.00
C THR A 99 18.89 7.27 -4.99
N ASN A 100 19.45 7.64 -6.14
CA ASN A 100 20.33 8.81 -6.29
C ASN A 100 19.61 10.16 -6.15
N ALA A 101 18.29 10.16 -5.94
CA ALA A 101 17.47 11.35 -5.78
C ALA A 101 16.79 11.35 -4.42
N SER A 102 16.50 12.54 -3.91
CA SER A 102 15.68 12.68 -2.69
C SER A 102 14.38 11.91 -2.84
N PRO A 103 14.14 10.88 -2.02
CA PRO A 103 12.95 10.05 -2.17
C PRO A 103 11.70 10.90 -1.99
N LYS A 104 10.76 10.75 -2.93
CA LYS A 104 9.49 11.47 -2.85
C LYS A 104 8.63 10.87 -1.75
N ILE A 105 8.22 11.69 -0.80
CA ILE A 105 7.24 11.29 0.21
C ILE A 105 5.88 11.26 -0.47
N ALA A 106 5.31 10.08 -0.63
CA ALA A 106 3.93 9.95 -1.10
C ALA A 106 2.97 10.32 0.02
N ASN A 107 2.27 11.45 -0.14
CA ASN A 107 1.20 11.86 0.75
C ASN A 107 -0.05 11.05 0.41
N TYR A 108 -0.38 10.05 1.22
CA TYR A 108 -1.68 9.43 1.22
C TYR A 108 -2.49 10.01 2.37
N ASP A 109 -3.63 10.63 2.03
CA ASP A 109 -4.51 11.34 2.95
C ASP A 109 -5.08 10.39 3.97
N PHE A 110 -4.76 9.89 4.93
CA PHE A 110 -5.31 9.06 6.01
C PHE A 110 -4.30 8.14 6.72
N THR A 111 -3.00 8.21 6.42
CA THR A 111 -2.01 7.49 7.21
C THR A 111 -1.01 8.47 7.83
N THR A 112 -0.91 8.49 9.13
CA THR A 112 0.06 9.31 9.89
C THR A 112 1.52 8.89 9.66
N LYS A 113 1.75 7.75 8.98
CA LYS A 113 3.07 7.29 8.54
C LYS A 113 3.06 7.03 7.05
N LYS A 114 3.87 7.80 6.33
CA LYS A 114 3.93 7.86 4.86
C LYS A 114 4.85 6.77 4.31
N SER A 115 4.41 6.11 3.22
CA SER A 115 5.32 5.31 2.40
C SER A 115 6.22 6.24 1.60
N ILE A 116 7.50 5.89 1.46
CA ILE A 116 8.49 6.69 0.74
C ILE A 116 8.85 5.94 -0.55
N ILE A 117 8.79 6.64 -1.68
CA ILE A 117 9.07 6.07 -2.99
C ILE A 117 10.36 6.67 -3.52
N GLY A 118 11.23 5.81 -4.02
CA GLY A 118 12.44 6.20 -4.73
C GLY A 118 12.62 5.42 -6.02
N MET A 119 13.33 5.99 -6.98
CA MET A 119 13.65 5.33 -8.24
C MET A 119 15.14 4.94 -8.24
N MET A 120 15.42 3.65 -8.30
CA MET A 120 16.77 3.11 -8.39
C MET A 120 17.14 2.90 -9.86
N PRO A 121 18.16 3.60 -10.38
CA PRO A 121 18.67 3.32 -11.72
C PRO A 121 19.41 1.96 -11.70
N CYS A 122 19.05 1.08 -12.60
CA CYS A 122 19.68 -0.23 -12.71
C CYS A 122 19.77 -0.66 -14.18
N SER A 123 20.98 -0.85 -14.67
CA SER A 123 21.26 -1.36 -16.02
C SER A 123 20.41 -0.72 -17.13
N GLY A 124 20.22 0.64 -17.11
CA GLY A 124 19.47 1.42 -18.12
C GLY A 124 17.92 1.32 -17.98
N THR A 125 17.40 0.81 -16.87
CA THR A 125 16.00 0.91 -16.44
C THR A 125 15.93 1.51 -15.05
N SER A 126 14.74 1.82 -14.59
CA SER A 126 14.51 2.29 -13.22
C SER A 126 13.64 1.28 -12.48
N ILE A 127 14.03 0.96 -11.25
CA ILE A 127 13.26 0.13 -10.35
C ILE A 127 12.59 1.05 -9.32
N GLN A 128 11.28 0.98 -9.22
CA GLN A 128 10.52 1.69 -8.19
C GLN A 128 10.73 0.98 -6.85
N LEU A 129 11.41 1.64 -5.92
CA LEU A 129 11.58 1.14 -4.55
C LEU A 129 10.59 1.85 -3.64
N ILE A 130 9.86 1.07 -2.84
CA ILE A 130 8.87 1.57 -1.90
C ILE A 130 9.29 1.15 -0.49
N GLU A 131 9.56 2.12 0.36
CA GLU A 131 9.67 1.88 1.79
C GLU A 131 8.28 1.92 2.40
N ILE A 132 7.87 0.84 3.03
CA ILE A 132 6.63 0.78 3.81
C ILE A 132 6.92 0.86 5.31
N PRO A 133 5.93 1.30 6.11
CA PRO A 133 6.04 1.26 7.57
C PRO A 133 6.48 -0.10 8.09
N ALA A 134 7.05 -0.13 9.29
CA ALA A 134 7.54 -1.37 9.90
C ALA A 134 6.43 -2.43 9.96
N ILE A 135 6.79 -3.70 9.76
CA ILE A 135 5.82 -4.83 9.70
C ILE A 135 5.06 -5.07 11.01
N GLU A 136 5.53 -4.51 12.09
CA GLU A 136 4.90 -4.50 13.41
C GLU A 136 3.98 -3.30 13.65
N SER A 137 3.94 -2.36 12.71
CA SER A 137 3.09 -1.17 12.78
C SER A 137 1.68 -1.45 12.26
N ASP A 138 0.68 -0.81 12.87
CA ASP A 138 -0.71 -0.84 12.40
C ASP A 138 -0.87 -0.24 10.99
N TYR A 139 0.10 0.58 10.56
CA TYR A 139 0.16 1.21 9.23
C TYR A 139 0.86 0.37 8.17
N TYR A 140 1.17 -0.91 8.46
CA TYR A 140 1.80 -1.81 7.51
C TYR A 140 0.90 -2.07 6.30
N ASP A 141 1.36 -1.68 5.11
CA ASP A 141 0.61 -1.85 3.86
C ASP A 141 0.81 -3.26 3.28
N ARG A 142 -0.14 -4.13 3.58
CA ARG A 142 -0.18 -5.50 3.03
C ARG A 142 -0.53 -5.51 1.55
N GLY A 143 -1.31 -4.55 1.08
CA GLY A 143 -1.74 -4.46 -0.31
C GLY A 143 -0.54 -4.28 -1.23
N THR A 144 0.22 -3.22 -1.03
CA THR A 144 1.44 -2.93 -1.79
C THR A 144 2.48 -4.04 -1.66
N THR A 145 2.64 -4.62 -0.44
CA THR A 145 3.58 -5.74 -0.25
C THR A 145 3.20 -6.98 -1.06
N ASN A 146 1.91 -7.31 -1.13
CA ASN A 146 1.45 -8.52 -1.84
C ASN A 146 1.51 -8.37 -3.36
N THR A 147 1.41 -7.17 -3.89
CA THR A 147 1.38 -6.90 -5.34
C THR A 147 2.73 -6.53 -5.94
N ALA A 148 3.75 -6.31 -5.11
CA ALA A 148 5.11 -6.01 -5.57
C ALA A 148 5.75 -7.17 -6.33
N ASP A 149 6.61 -6.87 -7.32
CA ASP A 149 7.33 -7.88 -8.12
C ASP A 149 8.50 -8.48 -7.35
N ALA A 150 9.11 -7.71 -6.46
CA ALA A 150 10.17 -8.17 -5.57
C ALA A 150 9.99 -7.61 -4.15
N ILE A 151 10.48 -8.35 -3.16
CA ILE A 151 10.42 -7.97 -1.75
C ILE A 151 11.82 -8.04 -1.16
N ILE A 152 12.29 -6.90 -0.68
CA ILE A 152 13.53 -6.77 0.08
C ILE A 152 13.19 -6.94 1.56
N LEU A 153 13.47 -8.12 2.09
CA LEU A 153 13.29 -8.40 3.53
C LEU A 153 14.53 -7.95 4.28
N LEU A 154 14.49 -6.74 4.85
CA LEU A 154 15.61 -6.14 5.56
C LEU A 154 15.61 -6.57 7.03
N VAL A 155 16.66 -7.28 7.45
CA VAL A 155 16.82 -7.82 8.80
C VAL A 155 18.19 -7.48 9.39
N THR A 156 18.26 -7.45 10.71
CA THR A 156 19.51 -7.25 11.48
C THR A 156 19.84 -8.45 12.35
N LYS A 157 18.88 -9.37 12.53
CA LYS A 157 19.03 -10.61 13.30
C LYS A 157 18.37 -11.78 12.56
N LEU A 158 18.88 -13.00 12.76
CA LEU A 158 18.34 -14.20 12.10
C LEU A 158 16.91 -14.56 12.58
N GLU A 159 16.58 -14.22 13.82
CA GLU A 159 15.27 -14.45 14.42
C GLU A 159 14.17 -13.69 13.68
N GLU A 160 14.46 -12.47 13.24
CA GLU A 160 13.52 -11.61 12.52
C GLU A 160 12.99 -12.28 11.23
N ILE A 161 13.81 -13.10 10.58
CA ILE A 161 13.43 -13.85 9.38
C ILE A 161 12.28 -14.81 9.71
N LYS A 162 12.37 -15.52 10.85
CA LYS A 162 11.34 -16.46 11.26
C LYS A 162 10.03 -15.78 11.59
N GLU A 163 10.07 -14.56 12.14
CA GLU A 163 8.88 -13.79 12.50
C GLU A 163 8.19 -13.13 11.29
N ILE A 164 9.00 -12.62 10.35
CA ILE A 164 8.50 -11.83 9.21
C ILE A 164 8.04 -12.73 8.07
N LYS A 165 8.80 -13.78 7.74
CA LYS A 165 8.53 -14.65 6.59
C LYS A 165 7.10 -15.23 6.58
N PRO A 166 6.50 -15.68 7.69
CA PRO A 166 5.12 -16.14 7.70
C PRO A 166 4.10 -15.07 7.29
N LYS A 167 4.36 -13.80 7.63
CA LYS A 167 3.49 -12.66 7.27
C LYS A 167 3.52 -12.35 5.77
N LEU A 168 4.57 -12.78 5.06
CA LEU A 168 4.77 -12.59 3.63
C LEU A 168 4.34 -13.78 2.76
N LYS A 169 3.64 -14.77 3.33
CA LYS A 169 3.21 -15.98 2.58
C LYS A 169 2.29 -15.69 1.38
N LYS A 170 1.51 -14.61 1.45
CA LYS A 170 0.56 -14.20 0.39
C LYS A 170 1.18 -13.28 -0.66
N ALA A 171 2.43 -12.90 -0.49
CA ALA A 171 3.09 -12.00 -1.41
C ALA A 171 3.61 -12.74 -2.64
N TYR A 172 3.31 -12.22 -3.83
CA TYR A 172 3.69 -12.82 -5.12
C TYR A 172 5.14 -12.56 -5.50
N GLY A 173 5.73 -11.46 -5.01
CA GLY A 173 7.07 -11.03 -5.35
C GLY A 173 8.16 -11.98 -4.87
N LYS A 174 9.25 -12.07 -5.65
CA LYS A 174 10.44 -12.82 -5.24
C LYS A 174 11.09 -12.17 -4.02
N GLN A 175 11.31 -12.96 -2.98
CA GLN A 175 11.85 -12.47 -1.71
C GLN A 175 13.38 -12.56 -1.70
N ILE A 176 14.04 -11.44 -1.37
CA ILE A 176 15.48 -11.34 -1.13
C ILE A 176 15.68 -10.97 0.32
N ILE A 177 16.39 -11.80 1.07
CA ILE A 177 16.76 -11.49 2.46
C ILE A 177 18.00 -10.62 2.43
N VAL A 178 17.88 -9.42 3.01
CA VAL A 178 19.00 -8.47 3.10
C VAL A 178 19.39 -8.33 4.56
N PHE A 179 20.54 -8.90 4.92
CA PHE A 179 21.08 -8.80 6.27
C PHE A 179 21.90 -7.53 6.39
N ASN A 180 21.40 -6.56 7.15
CA ASN A 180 22.00 -5.23 7.30
C ASN A 180 22.86 -5.11 8.58
N LYS A 181 23.62 -4.01 8.66
CA LYS A 181 24.50 -3.65 9.79
C LYS A 181 25.64 -4.64 10.03
N ILE A 182 26.16 -5.23 8.94
CA ILE A 182 27.31 -6.15 9.06
C ILE A 182 28.60 -5.46 9.54
N ASP A 183 28.65 -4.14 9.50
CA ASP A 183 29.72 -3.33 10.07
C ASP A 183 29.90 -3.52 11.58
N LYS A 184 28.82 -3.94 12.26
CA LYS A 184 28.81 -4.20 13.71
C LYS A 184 29.19 -5.63 14.09
N LEU A 185 29.43 -6.51 13.11
CA LEU A 185 29.70 -7.92 13.31
C LEU A 185 31.16 -8.24 13.15
N SER A 186 31.67 -9.13 13.99
CA SER A 186 32.97 -9.74 13.84
C SER A 186 33.04 -10.65 12.60
N LEU A 187 34.22 -10.96 12.13
CA LEU A 187 34.44 -11.87 11.00
C LEU A 187 33.86 -13.27 11.26
N SER A 188 33.93 -13.75 12.50
CA SER A 188 33.39 -15.05 12.92
C SER A 188 31.86 -15.04 12.85
N GLU A 189 31.18 -13.99 13.31
CA GLU A 189 29.74 -13.82 13.24
C GLU A 189 29.26 -13.70 11.80
N LYS A 190 29.93 -12.92 10.96
CA LYS A 190 29.63 -12.82 9.53
C LYS A 190 29.63 -14.20 8.85
N ARG A 191 30.68 -15.03 9.16
CA ARG A 191 30.79 -16.40 8.64
C ARG A 191 29.65 -17.30 9.11
N LYS A 192 29.30 -17.27 10.41
CA LYS A 192 28.19 -18.06 10.99
C LYS A 192 26.86 -17.68 10.36
N ILE A 193 26.54 -16.39 10.24
CA ILE A 193 25.31 -15.90 9.63
C ILE A 193 25.23 -16.33 8.16
N LYS A 194 26.33 -16.14 7.40
CA LYS A 194 26.40 -16.56 6.00
C LYS A 194 26.16 -18.06 5.85
N ALA A 195 26.80 -18.89 6.67
CA ALA A 195 26.62 -20.34 6.67
C ALA A 195 25.15 -20.72 6.95
N THR A 196 24.54 -20.10 7.97
CA THR A 196 23.14 -20.33 8.33
C THR A 196 22.17 -19.95 7.20
N LEU A 197 22.37 -18.81 6.55
CA LEU A 197 21.53 -18.38 5.43
C LEU A 197 21.70 -19.27 4.20
N SER A 198 22.94 -19.73 3.93
CA SER A 198 23.24 -20.66 2.83
C SER A 198 22.65 -22.04 3.08
N SER A 199 22.77 -22.60 4.29
CA SER A 199 22.23 -23.93 4.63
C SER A 199 20.72 -23.99 4.47
N LYS A 200 20.03 -22.87 4.71
CA LYS A 200 18.58 -22.76 4.50
C LYS A 200 18.19 -22.42 3.05
N LYS A 201 19.14 -22.40 2.13
CA LYS A 201 18.94 -22.10 0.70
C LYS A 201 18.18 -20.77 0.49
N TYR A 202 18.40 -19.77 1.35
CA TYR A 202 17.78 -18.47 1.18
C TYR A 202 18.44 -17.68 0.06
N ASN A 203 17.62 -16.92 -0.69
CA ASN A 203 18.15 -15.88 -1.56
C ASN A 203 18.51 -14.68 -0.69
N PHE A 204 19.80 -14.45 -0.42
CA PHE A 204 20.23 -13.41 0.53
C PHE A 204 21.41 -12.59 0.03
N VAL A 205 21.53 -11.39 0.61
CA VAL A 205 22.71 -10.50 0.51
C VAL A 205 23.00 -9.97 1.89
N MET A 206 24.28 -9.85 2.21
CA MET A 206 24.76 -9.21 3.45
C MET A 206 25.27 -7.81 3.09
N ILE A 207 24.78 -6.79 3.81
CA ILE A 207 25.09 -5.39 3.51
C ILE A 207 25.42 -4.59 4.77
N SER A 208 26.08 -3.47 4.57
CA SER A 208 26.10 -2.37 5.53
C SER A 208 25.68 -1.08 4.84
N THR A 209 24.58 -0.51 5.31
CA THR A 209 24.13 0.82 4.85
C THR A 209 25.06 1.94 5.31
N LYS A 210 25.92 1.70 6.32
CA LYS A 210 26.90 2.65 6.81
C LYS A 210 28.18 2.66 5.96
N THR A 211 28.73 1.49 5.66
CA THR A 211 29.99 1.35 4.88
C THR A 211 29.77 1.16 3.39
N LYS A 212 28.51 1.03 2.96
CA LYS A 212 28.08 0.73 1.58
C LYS A 212 28.51 -0.66 1.08
N GLU A 213 29.06 -1.52 1.96
CA GLU A 213 29.45 -2.88 1.63
C GLU A 213 28.24 -3.69 1.13
N GLY A 214 28.37 -4.38 0.01
CA GLY A 214 27.37 -5.28 -0.55
C GLY A 214 26.21 -4.62 -1.28
N ILE A 215 26.14 -3.29 -1.40
CA ILE A 215 25.04 -2.55 -2.04
C ILE A 215 24.94 -2.87 -3.54
N GLU A 216 26.07 -2.88 -4.26
CA GLU A 216 26.11 -3.23 -5.69
C GLU A 216 25.58 -4.64 -5.93
N LYS A 217 26.04 -5.61 -5.13
CA LYS A 217 25.55 -7.01 -5.20
C LYS A 217 24.04 -7.12 -4.95
N LEU A 218 23.50 -6.25 -4.09
CA LEU A 218 22.06 -6.19 -3.88
C LEU A 218 21.33 -5.68 -5.13
N GLY A 219 21.85 -4.63 -5.76
CA GLY A 219 21.30 -4.08 -7.01
C GLY A 219 21.22 -5.14 -8.12
N ASP A 220 22.33 -5.83 -8.39
CA ASP A 220 22.41 -6.89 -9.39
C ASP A 220 21.43 -8.04 -9.07
N LYS A 221 21.41 -8.47 -7.82
CA LYS A 221 20.56 -9.57 -7.38
C LYS A 221 19.07 -9.20 -7.42
N LEU A 222 18.75 -7.95 -7.11
CA LEU A 222 17.40 -7.43 -7.24
C LEU A 222 16.97 -7.42 -8.71
N PHE A 223 17.79 -6.91 -9.61
CA PHE A 223 17.50 -6.91 -11.04
C PHE A 223 17.27 -8.32 -11.58
N LEU A 224 18.14 -9.26 -11.26
CA LEU A 224 18.02 -10.68 -11.65
C LEU A 224 16.73 -11.31 -11.09
N SER A 225 16.26 -10.86 -9.95
CA SER A 225 15.03 -11.39 -9.33
C SER A 225 13.77 -11.10 -10.15
N PHE A 226 13.75 -10.04 -10.95
CA PHE A 226 12.60 -9.74 -11.79
C PHE A 226 12.45 -10.72 -12.97
N GLY A 227 13.53 -11.43 -13.36
CA GLY A 227 13.50 -12.44 -14.41
C GLY A 227 13.21 -11.85 -15.80
N LYS A 228 13.48 -10.56 -16.00
CA LYS A 228 13.27 -9.89 -17.28
C LYS A 228 14.53 -9.93 -18.11
N LEU A 229 14.39 -10.25 -19.41
CA LEU A 229 15.45 -10.19 -20.40
C LEU A 229 15.41 -8.82 -21.09
N ARG A 230 16.59 -8.24 -21.30
CA ARG A 230 16.74 -7.07 -22.17
C ARG A 230 17.21 -7.50 -23.54
N ILE A 231 16.45 -7.12 -24.53
CA ILE A 231 16.83 -7.29 -25.92
C ILE A 231 17.17 -5.90 -26.47
N TYR A 232 18.42 -5.74 -26.90
CA TYR A 232 18.88 -4.54 -27.61
C TYR A 232 18.66 -4.79 -29.09
N THR A 233 17.73 -4.06 -29.69
CA THR A 233 17.54 -4.07 -31.13
C THR A 233 18.27 -2.88 -31.73
N LYS A 234 19.08 -3.09 -32.73
CA LYS A 234 19.77 -2.05 -33.51
C LYS A 234 19.37 -2.19 -34.97
N GLU A 235 18.66 -1.19 -35.48
CA GLU A 235 18.49 -1.07 -36.94
C GLU A 235 19.82 -0.60 -37.58
N PRO A 236 20.20 -1.14 -38.74
CA PRO A 236 21.36 -0.67 -39.46
C PRO A 236 21.27 0.84 -39.70
N GLY A 237 22.28 1.59 -39.28
CA GLY A 237 22.36 3.04 -39.49
C GLY A 237 21.68 3.93 -38.43
N LYS A 238 20.92 3.41 -37.46
CA LYS A 238 20.30 4.20 -36.40
C LYS A 238 21.02 4.04 -35.04
N LYS A 239 20.89 5.05 -34.17
CA LYS A 239 21.38 4.99 -32.78
C LYS A 239 20.65 3.84 -32.03
N LYS A 240 21.37 3.20 -31.09
CA LYS A 240 20.80 2.11 -30.26
C LYS A 240 19.49 2.56 -29.61
N GLN A 241 18.38 1.92 -29.96
CA GLN A 241 17.12 2.02 -29.22
C GLN A 241 17.04 0.86 -28.22
N ILE A 242 16.73 1.19 -26.97
CA ILE A 242 16.49 0.21 -25.92
C ILE A 242 14.98 -0.06 -25.91
N SER A 243 14.54 -1.18 -26.45
CA SER A 243 13.16 -1.63 -26.31
C SER A 243 13.08 -2.66 -25.19
N GLN A 244 12.11 -2.53 -24.32
CA GLN A 244 11.75 -3.58 -23.35
C GLN A 244 10.67 -4.43 -24.00
N LEU A 245 10.95 -5.70 -24.21
CA LEU A 245 9.95 -6.72 -24.52
C LEU A 245 9.52 -7.38 -23.19
N TYR A 246 8.24 -7.37 -22.93
CA TYR A 246 7.59 -8.00 -21.79
C TYR A 246 7.37 -9.51 -22.03
#